data_171374cc814cf98cdcfc6a19b4b5d22c
#
_entry.id   171374cc814cf98cdcfc6a19b4b5d22c
#
_cell.length_a   1.000
_cell.length_b   1.000
_cell.length_c   1.000
_cell.angle_alpha   90.00
_cell.angle_beta   90.00
_cell.angle_gamma   90.00
#
_symmetry.space_group_name_H-M   'P 1'
#
loop_
_entity.id
_entity.type
_entity.pdbx_description
1 polymer ?
#
loop_
_entity_poly.entity_id
_entity_poly.type
_entity_poly.pdbx_seq_one_letter_code
_entity_poly.pdbx_strand_id
1 'polypeptide(L)'
;SLIDSKESEFDMHSLNSGKLFLQKNLDLNQFTPFLNDESILISEGEVIKNEKGHLIVKIKILDRYFFVKKYRIKNIFHGISRLIKKTRALNSWLMIYWLNAVGIRTAKPILLYEENGVLGARSSFLITEEIEGKRLDEAIDQNTNLDLVVARIESFFKRMNWIKVSHGDAKTSNFFINQKGLVTFDLDSSKRRKLNFFHNRAISKDKNRILKSLEKNDQAYLKLARRL
;
A
#
# COMPACT_ATOMS: atom_id res chain seq x y z
N SER A 1 -13.59 1.61 17.38
CA SER A 1 -12.89 1.52 16.07
C SER A 1 -11.70 0.59 16.21
N LEU A 2 -11.21 0.01 15.11
CA LEU A 2 -10.00 -0.86 15.11
C LEU A 2 -8.74 -0.15 15.64
N ILE A 3 -8.81 1.16 15.81
CA ILE A 3 -7.69 2.04 16.20
C ILE A 3 -7.76 2.40 17.70
N ASP A 4 -8.93 2.31 18.32
CA ASP A 4 -9.17 2.78 19.71
C ASP A 4 -9.17 1.65 20.76
N SER A 5 -8.84 0.41 20.41
CA SER A 5 -8.80 -0.68 21.38
C SER A 5 -7.53 -0.61 22.24
N LYS A 6 -7.64 -0.89 23.54
CA LYS A 6 -6.48 -1.01 24.46
C LYS A 6 -5.46 -2.07 24.02
N GLU A 7 -5.84 -2.96 23.11
CA GLU A 7 -5.01 -4.00 22.48
C GLU A 7 -4.42 -3.58 21.12
N SER A 8 -4.58 -2.31 20.73
CA SER A 8 -3.99 -1.78 19.49
C SER A 8 -2.47 -1.97 19.50
N GLU A 9 -1.92 -2.44 18.38
CA GLU A 9 -0.46 -2.52 18.15
C GLU A 9 0.19 -1.15 18.00
N PHE A 10 -0.58 -0.05 18.07
CA PHE A 10 -0.16 1.31 17.79
C PHE A 10 -0.53 2.25 18.92
N ASP A 11 0.35 3.23 19.14
CA ASP A 11 0.12 4.37 19.99
C ASP A 11 -0.37 5.55 19.15
N MET A 12 -1.37 6.28 19.65
CA MET A 12 -1.89 7.48 19.02
C MET A 12 -1.24 8.70 19.65
N HIS A 13 -0.64 9.56 18.82
CA HIS A 13 -0.07 10.83 19.22
C HIS A 13 -0.84 11.98 18.56
N SER A 14 -1.25 12.96 19.35
CA SER A 14 -1.82 14.22 18.86
C SER A 14 -0.71 15.25 18.77
N LEU A 15 -0.33 15.62 17.56
CA LEU A 15 0.61 16.70 17.28
C LEU A 15 -0.17 17.97 16.97
N ASN A 16 0.44 19.15 17.19
CA ASN A 16 -0.21 20.43 16.82
C ASN A 16 -0.58 20.48 15.33
N SER A 17 0.20 19.80 14.50
CA SER A 17 0.04 19.74 13.05
C SER A 17 -0.80 18.56 12.54
N GLY A 18 -1.24 17.62 13.41
CA GLY A 18 -2.01 16.48 12.94
C GLY A 18 -2.18 15.33 13.92
N LYS A 19 -2.70 14.21 13.40
CA LYS A 19 -2.84 12.95 14.13
C LYS A 19 -1.87 11.92 13.59
N LEU A 20 -1.20 11.22 14.50
CA LEU A 20 -0.20 10.22 14.19
C LEU A 20 -0.51 8.92 14.92
N PHE A 21 -0.33 7.81 14.21
CA PHE A 21 -0.36 6.45 14.76
C PHE A 21 1.00 5.80 14.50
N LEU A 22 1.68 5.39 15.55
CA LEU A 22 3.00 4.76 15.49
C LEU A 22 2.93 3.37 16.08
N GLN A 23 3.61 2.40 15.46
CA GLN A 23 3.74 1.05 16.02
C GLN A 23 4.39 1.13 17.40
N LYS A 24 3.81 0.43 18.38
CA LYS A 24 4.36 0.33 19.75
C LYS A 24 5.81 -0.14 19.73
N ASN A 25 6.57 0.31 20.71
CA ASN A 25 8.01 0.01 20.87
C ASN A 25 8.93 0.70 19.83
N LEU A 26 8.43 1.66 19.07
CA LEU A 26 9.26 2.54 18.24
C LEU A 26 9.28 3.95 18.82
N ASP A 27 10.44 4.61 18.70
CA ASP A 27 10.60 6.00 19.14
C ASP A 27 10.17 6.98 18.06
N LEU A 28 9.15 7.80 18.37
CA LEU A 28 8.64 8.83 17.47
C LEU A 28 9.73 9.81 17.00
N ASN A 29 10.71 10.12 17.86
CA ASN A 29 11.77 11.06 17.54
C ASN A 29 12.59 10.62 16.31
N GLN A 30 12.67 9.32 16.03
CA GLN A 30 13.36 8.80 14.87
C GLN A 30 12.65 9.12 13.55
N PHE A 31 11.34 9.36 13.57
CA PHE A 31 10.52 9.64 12.39
C PHE A 31 10.18 11.12 12.22
N THR A 32 10.17 11.88 13.32
CA THR A 32 9.75 13.29 13.35
C THR A 32 10.49 14.17 12.34
N PRO A 33 11.82 14.08 12.14
CA PRO A 33 12.52 14.90 11.16
C PRO A 33 11.95 14.73 9.74
N PHE A 34 11.68 13.49 9.35
CA PHE A 34 11.14 13.15 8.03
C PHE A 34 9.69 13.58 7.80
N LEU A 35 8.93 13.74 8.89
CA LEU A 35 7.53 14.21 8.82
C LEU A 35 7.44 15.73 8.72
N ASN A 36 8.34 16.42 9.40
CA ASN A 36 8.33 17.88 9.49
C ASN A 36 8.97 18.56 8.28
N ASP A 37 9.98 17.95 7.68
CA ASP A 37 10.71 18.54 6.57
C ASP A 37 10.94 17.54 5.44
N GLU A 38 10.28 17.82 4.30
CA GLU A 38 10.43 17.00 3.09
C GLU A 38 11.85 17.08 2.50
N SER A 39 12.59 18.16 2.75
CA SER A 39 13.97 18.28 2.26
C SER A 39 14.91 17.29 2.95
N ILE A 40 14.71 17.03 4.23
CA ILE A 40 15.44 16.00 4.99
C ILE A 40 15.12 14.61 4.40
N LEU A 41 13.84 14.35 4.13
CA LEU A 41 13.43 13.08 3.53
C LEU A 41 14.11 12.83 2.17
N ILE A 42 14.28 13.88 1.37
CA ILE A 42 14.92 13.80 0.05
C ILE A 42 16.45 13.70 0.15
N SER A 43 17.07 14.41 1.10
CA SER A 43 18.53 14.45 1.23
C SER A 43 19.11 13.21 1.91
N GLU A 44 18.40 12.62 2.86
CA GLU A 44 18.87 11.46 3.63
C GLU A 44 18.36 10.11 3.10
N GLY A 45 17.39 10.13 2.19
CA GLY A 45 16.77 8.93 1.65
C GLY A 45 17.07 8.70 0.17
N GLU A 46 16.85 7.46 -0.27
CA GLU A 46 16.82 7.10 -1.68
C GLU A 46 15.44 7.44 -2.27
N VAL A 47 15.38 8.43 -3.16
CA VAL A 47 14.14 8.86 -3.81
C VAL A 47 13.75 7.84 -4.88
N ILE A 48 12.71 7.05 -4.59
CA ILE A 48 12.16 6.06 -5.52
C ILE A 48 11.21 6.72 -6.53
N LYS A 49 10.44 7.72 -6.07
CA LYS A 49 9.47 8.41 -6.90
C LYS A 49 9.17 9.81 -6.36
N ASN A 50 9.22 10.81 -7.22
CA ASN A 50 8.88 12.19 -6.86
C ASN A 50 7.95 12.78 -7.93
N GLU A 51 6.66 12.76 -7.69
CA GLU A 51 5.62 13.26 -8.58
C GLU A 51 4.77 14.33 -7.88
N LYS A 52 4.05 15.13 -8.65
CA LYS A 52 3.15 16.19 -8.13
C LYS A 52 2.16 15.71 -7.07
N GLY A 53 1.79 14.42 -7.09
CA GLY A 53 0.76 13.87 -6.18
C GLY A 53 1.29 13.04 -5.03
N HIS A 54 2.53 12.60 -5.07
CA HIS A 54 3.16 11.82 -4.02
C HIS A 54 4.68 11.74 -4.17
N LEU A 55 5.34 11.57 -3.04
CA LEU A 55 6.77 11.30 -2.90
C LEU A 55 6.92 9.94 -2.25
N ILE A 56 7.80 9.09 -2.79
CA ILE A 56 8.17 7.79 -2.20
C ILE A 56 9.68 7.80 -2.00
N VAL A 57 10.10 7.59 -0.78
CA VAL A 57 11.51 7.56 -0.39
C VAL A 57 11.78 6.34 0.45
N LYS A 58 12.88 5.65 0.19
CA LYS A 58 13.42 4.61 1.05
C LYS A 58 14.41 5.27 2.01
N ILE A 59 14.19 5.09 3.30
CA ILE A 59 15.06 5.62 4.37
C ILE A 59 15.63 4.48 5.20
N LYS A 60 16.78 4.70 5.80
CA LYS A 60 17.37 3.81 6.79
C LYS A 60 17.29 4.46 8.16
N ILE A 61 16.62 3.80 9.12
CA ILE A 61 16.58 4.24 10.52
C ILE A 61 17.18 3.11 11.35
N LEU A 62 18.26 3.38 12.06
CA LEU A 62 19.09 2.36 12.69
C LEU A 62 19.54 1.35 11.60
N ASP A 63 19.30 0.06 11.81
CA ASP A 63 19.66 -0.99 10.84
C ASP A 63 18.49 -1.52 10.02
N ARG A 64 17.39 -0.76 9.95
CA ARG A 64 16.16 -1.15 9.23
C ARG A 64 15.83 -0.18 8.11
N TYR A 65 15.31 -0.71 7.01
CA TYR A 65 14.83 0.09 5.90
C TYR A 65 13.31 0.26 5.95
N PHE A 66 12.87 1.47 5.61
CA PHE A 66 11.46 1.85 5.58
C PHE A 66 11.15 2.57 4.28
N PHE A 67 9.93 2.40 3.79
CA PHE A 67 9.38 3.18 2.70
C PHE A 67 8.43 4.23 3.25
N VAL A 68 8.77 5.49 3.01
CA VAL A 68 7.93 6.64 3.35
C VAL A 68 7.18 7.06 2.10
N LYS A 69 5.85 7.00 2.15
CA LYS A 69 4.97 7.50 1.10
C LYS A 69 4.22 8.73 1.59
N LYS A 70 4.64 9.90 1.11
CA LYS A 70 3.97 11.18 1.36
C LYS A 70 2.97 11.45 0.24
N TYR A 71 1.71 11.66 0.58
CA TYR A 71 0.65 12.07 -0.34
C TYR A 71 0.47 13.58 -0.25
N ARG A 72 0.80 14.27 -1.33
CA ARG A 72 0.68 15.71 -1.44
C ARG A 72 -0.73 16.13 -1.86
N ILE A 73 -1.11 17.35 -1.50
CA ILE A 73 -2.38 17.96 -1.92
C ILE A 73 -2.24 18.38 -3.38
N LYS A 74 -3.11 17.88 -4.25
CA LYS A 74 -3.06 18.21 -5.69
C LYS A 74 -3.68 19.55 -6.04
N ASN A 75 -4.80 19.97 -5.41
CA ASN A 75 -5.49 21.25 -5.64
C ASN A 75 -6.48 21.57 -4.52
N ILE A 76 -6.58 22.82 -4.12
CA ILE A 76 -7.51 23.35 -3.11
C ILE A 76 -8.98 23.21 -3.56
N PHE A 77 -9.27 23.36 -4.84
CA PHE A 77 -10.64 23.25 -5.40
C PHE A 77 -11.26 21.84 -5.31
N HIS A 78 -10.45 20.79 -5.17
CA HIS A 78 -10.95 19.45 -4.87
C HIS A 78 -11.14 19.20 -3.36
N GLY A 79 -10.90 20.20 -2.50
CA GLY A 79 -10.95 20.09 -1.05
C GLY A 79 -12.35 19.78 -0.51
N ILE A 80 -13.38 20.42 -1.05
CA ILE A 80 -14.76 20.29 -0.54
C ILE A 80 -15.29 18.85 -0.66
N SER A 81 -15.00 18.15 -1.77
CA SER A 81 -15.40 16.75 -1.93
C SER A 81 -14.57 15.77 -1.07
N ARG A 82 -13.47 16.24 -0.45
CA ARG A 82 -12.55 15.44 0.38
C ARG A 82 -12.74 15.64 1.88
N LEU A 83 -13.51 16.65 2.31
CA LEU A 83 -13.83 16.85 3.72
C LEU A 83 -14.41 15.59 4.39
N ILE A 84 -15.08 14.75 3.60
CA ILE A 84 -15.76 13.52 4.05
C ILE A 84 -14.99 12.25 3.65
N LYS A 85 -13.96 12.35 2.78
CA LYS A 85 -13.22 11.17 2.30
C LYS A 85 -11.95 10.95 3.13
N LYS A 86 -11.68 9.68 3.43
CA LYS A 86 -10.41 9.24 4.03
C LYS A 86 -9.23 9.68 3.18
N THR A 87 -8.12 10.06 3.81
CA THR A 87 -6.85 10.28 3.10
C THR A 87 -6.39 9.00 2.39
N ARG A 88 -5.50 9.14 1.42
CA ARG A 88 -4.94 7.97 0.72
C ARG A 88 -4.10 7.12 1.67
N ALA A 89 -3.35 7.75 2.58
CA ALA A 89 -2.59 7.05 3.61
C ALA A 89 -3.50 6.25 4.55
N LEU A 90 -4.56 6.88 5.08
CA LEU A 90 -5.54 6.18 5.94
C LEU A 90 -6.26 5.06 5.19
N ASN A 91 -6.59 5.25 3.90
CA ASN A 91 -7.20 4.19 3.11
C ASN A 91 -6.25 2.99 2.99
N SER A 92 -4.97 3.22 2.64
CA SER A 92 -3.95 2.16 2.57
C SER A 92 -3.78 1.46 3.91
N TRP A 93 -3.66 2.24 5.00
CA TRP A 93 -3.55 1.74 6.36
C TRP A 93 -4.68 0.77 6.73
N LEU A 94 -5.93 1.17 6.50
CA LEU A 94 -7.10 0.33 6.78
C LEU A 94 -7.14 -0.91 5.89
N MET A 95 -6.77 -0.80 4.61
CA MET A 95 -6.73 -1.94 3.69
C MET A 95 -5.67 -2.96 4.11
N ILE A 96 -4.52 -2.55 4.62
CA ILE A 96 -3.50 -3.44 5.17
C ILE A 96 -4.11 -4.37 6.23
N TYR A 97 -4.85 -3.81 7.19
CA TYR A 97 -5.51 -4.63 8.24
C TYR A 97 -6.55 -5.58 7.67
N TRP A 98 -7.41 -5.09 6.78
CA TRP A 98 -8.43 -5.92 6.14
C TRP A 98 -7.81 -7.10 5.38
N LEU A 99 -6.74 -6.86 4.65
CA LEU A 99 -6.08 -7.89 3.85
C LEU A 99 -5.35 -8.89 4.75
N ASN A 100 -4.64 -8.42 5.76
CA ASN A 100 -3.93 -9.29 6.70
C ASN A 100 -4.91 -10.19 7.50
N ALA A 101 -6.08 -9.67 7.89
CA ALA A 101 -7.10 -10.45 8.59
C ALA A 101 -7.62 -11.65 7.80
N VAL A 102 -7.51 -11.64 6.47
CA VAL A 102 -7.89 -12.77 5.60
C VAL A 102 -6.68 -13.51 5.04
N GLY A 103 -5.51 -13.29 5.62
CA GLY A 103 -4.27 -13.98 5.25
C GLY A 103 -3.66 -13.50 3.92
N ILE A 104 -4.04 -12.33 3.40
CA ILE A 104 -3.34 -11.66 2.30
C ILE A 104 -2.23 -10.81 2.91
N ARG A 105 -0.99 -11.14 2.57
CA ARG A 105 0.19 -10.48 3.11
C ARG A 105 0.40 -9.12 2.44
N THR A 106 0.77 -8.13 3.25
CA THR A 106 1.05 -6.76 2.82
C THR A 106 2.36 -6.27 3.41
N ALA A 107 2.88 -5.12 2.94
CA ALA A 107 3.92 -4.40 3.65
C ALA A 107 3.45 -4.09 5.08
N LYS A 108 4.32 -4.31 6.07
CA LYS A 108 3.98 -4.06 7.48
C LYS A 108 3.87 -2.56 7.73
N PRO A 109 2.73 -2.06 8.24
CA PRO A 109 2.56 -0.65 8.53
C PRO A 109 3.32 -0.27 9.81
N ILE A 110 3.99 0.87 9.78
CA ILE A 110 4.80 1.39 10.89
C ILE A 110 4.23 2.67 11.44
N LEU A 111 3.91 3.61 10.55
CA LEU A 111 3.40 4.92 10.93
C LEU A 111 2.37 5.41 9.92
N LEU A 112 1.28 5.95 10.44
CA LEU A 112 0.32 6.75 9.71
C LEU A 112 0.32 8.15 10.30
N TYR A 113 0.51 9.17 9.46
CA TYR A 113 0.38 10.56 9.86
C TYR A 113 -0.59 11.30 8.94
N GLU A 114 -1.54 12.01 9.51
CA GLU A 114 -2.50 12.86 8.81
C GLU A 114 -2.36 14.30 9.30
N GLU A 115 -1.88 15.20 8.45
CA GLU A 115 -1.78 16.61 8.77
C GLU A 115 -3.17 17.26 8.90
N ASN A 116 -3.30 18.20 9.83
CA ASN A 116 -4.45 19.08 9.91
C ASN A 116 -4.41 20.02 8.70
N GLY A 117 -5.45 20.00 7.89
CA GLY A 117 -5.54 20.87 6.73
C GLY A 117 -6.62 21.91 6.86
N VAL A 118 -6.38 23.10 6.32
CA VAL A 118 -7.41 24.13 6.14
C VAL A 118 -8.38 23.62 5.07
N LEU A 119 -9.69 23.69 5.36
CA LEU A 119 -10.76 23.24 4.45
C LEU A 119 -10.64 21.76 3.98
N GLY A 120 -10.11 20.87 4.86
CA GLY A 120 -10.02 19.44 4.58
C GLY A 120 -8.96 19.02 3.60
N ALA A 121 -8.14 19.93 3.11
CA ALA A 121 -6.94 19.61 2.35
C ALA A 121 -5.87 19.10 3.34
N ARG A 122 -5.53 17.81 3.25
CA ARG A 122 -4.58 17.16 4.16
C ARG A 122 -3.48 16.48 3.36
N SER A 123 -2.25 16.78 3.68
CA SER A 123 -1.16 15.87 3.33
C SER A 123 -1.21 14.68 4.31
N SER A 124 -0.67 13.56 3.89
CA SER A 124 -0.65 12.37 4.74
C SER A 124 0.53 11.49 4.40
N PHE A 125 1.04 10.79 5.42
CA PHE A 125 2.17 9.89 5.29
C PHE A 125 1.77 8.48 5.69
N LEU A 126 2.28 7.52 4.96
CA LEU A 126 2.28 6.12 5.33
C LEU A 126 3.74 5.63 5.30
N ILE A 127 4.21 5.15 6.44
CA ILE A 127 5.52 4.49 6.53
C ILE A 127 5.29 3.00 6.71
N THR A 128 5.99 2.20 5.91
CA THR A 128 5.96 0.74 5.98
C THR A 128 7.38 0.19 6.07
N GLU A 129 7.53 -1.00 6.63
CA GLU A 129 8.80 -1.73 6.52
C GLU A 129 9.09 -2.10 5.07
N GLU A 130 10.37 -2.27 4.76
CA GLU A 130 10.80 -2.87 3.52
C GLU A 130 10.26 -4.29 3.38
N ILE A 131 9.82 -4.63 2.16
CA ILE A 131 9.34 -5.98 1.86
C ILE A 131 10.54 -6.81 1.41
N GLU A 132 10.82 -7.86 2.16
CA GLU A 132 11.80 -8.86 1.75
C GLU A 132 11.30 -9.68 0.55
N GLY A 133 12.18 -9.95 -0.42
CA GLY A 133 11.87 -10.77 -1.58
C GLY A 133 12.16 -10.08 -2.90
N LYS A 134 11.72 -10.70 -3.99
CA LYS A 134 11.85 -10.13 -5.34
C LYS A 134 10.54 -9.54 -5.79
N ARG A 135 10.58 -8.48 -6.56
CA ARG A 135 9.37 -7.99 -7.26
C ARG A 135 8.86 -9.09 -8.18
N LEU A 136 7.55 -9.16 -8.32
CA LEU A 136 6.91 -10.25 -9.06
C LEU A 136 7.28 -10.25 -10.55
N ASP A 137 7.43 -9.08 -11.17
CA ASP A 137 7.92 -8.95 -12.54
C ASP A 137 9.34 -9.53 -12.69
N GLU A 138 10.26 -9.15 -11.82
CA GLU A 138 11.64 -9.65 -11.80
C GLU A 138 11.71 -11.17 -11.53
N ALA A 139 10.86 -11.67 -10.62
CA ALA A 139 10.82 -13.08 -10.28
C ALA A 139 10.34 -13.94 -11.46
N ILE A 140 9.38 -13.45 -12.24
CA ILE A 140 8.85 -14.13 -13.42
C ILE A 140 9.93 -14.22 -14.52
N ASP A 141 10.67 -13.15 -14.74
CA ASP A 141 11.73 -13.09 -15.77
C ASP A 141 12.95 -13.99 -15.43
N GLN A 142 13.16 -14.27 -14.14
CA GLN A 142 14.30 -15.08 -13.65
C GLN A 142 14.02 -16.58 -13.49
N ASN A 143 13.11 -17.16 -14.26
CA ASN A 143 12.76 -18.61 -14.21
C ASN A 143 12.29 -19.11 -12.83
N THR A 144 11.59 -18.30 -12.07
CA THR A 144 10.88 -18.74 -10.87
C THR A 144 9.84 -19.80 -11.24
N ASN A 145 9.54 -20.73 -10.33
CA ASN A 145 8.48 -21.73 -10.54
C ASN A 145 7.12 -21.04 -10.86
N LEU A 146 6.82 -20.91 -12.16
CA LEU A 146 5.65 -20.20 -12.66
C LEU A 146 4.33 -20.79 -12.16
N ASP A 147 4.26 -22.12 -11.95
CA ASP A 147 3.04 -22.75 -11.47
C ASP A 147 2.73 -22.33 -10.03
N LEU A 148 3.75 -22.22 -9.20
CA LEU A 148 3.63 -21.71 -7.85
C LEU A 148 3.23 -20.21 -7.82
N VAL A 149 3.87 -19.41 -8.69
CA VAL A 149 3.53 -17.97 -8.83
C VAL A 149 2.08 -17.80 -9.22
N VAL A 150 1.63 -18.50 -10.25
CA VAL A 150 0.26 -18.45 -10.76
C VAL A 150 -0.74 -18.90 -9.70
N ALA A 151 -0.46 -19.98 -8.97
CA ALA A 151 -1.30 -20.44 -7.87
C ALA A 151 -1.43 -19.41 -6.73
N ARG A 152 -0.35 -18.68 -6.41
CA ARG A 152 -0.37 -17.61 -5.41
C ARG A 152 -1.19 -16.40 -5.87
N ILE A 153 -1.09 -16.00 -7.14
CA ILE A 153 -1.90 -14.93 -7.72
C ILE A 153 -3.38 -15.33 -7.75
N GLU A 154 -3.69 -16.55 -8.15
CA GLU A 154 -5.06 -17.07 -8.14
C GLU A 154 -5.64 -17.04 -6.71
N SER A 155 -4.91 -17.53 -5.73
CA SER A 155 -5.30 -17.50 -4.31
C SER A 155 -5.53 -16.06 -3.82
N PHE A 156 -4.67 -15.12 -4.20
CA PHE A 156 -4.85 -13.70 -3.90
C PHE A 156 -6.20 -13.19 -4.44
N PHE A 157 -6.52 -13.40 -5.71
CA PHE A 157 -7.79 -12.93 -6.29
C PHE A 157 -9.01 -13.64 -5.72
N LYS A 158 -8.92 -14.93 -5.37
CA LYS A 158 -10.01 -15.65 -4.67
C LYS A 158 -10.33 -15.00 -3.32
N ARG A 159 -9.30 -14.68 -2.52
CA ARG A 159 -9.47 -14.01 -1.22
C ARG A 159 -9.99 -12.58 -1.37
N MET A 160 -9.45 -11.80 -2.32
CA MET A 160 -9.93 -10.45 -2.63
C MET A 160 -11.40 -10.45 -3.02
N ASN A 161 -11.81 -11.42 -3.84
CA ASN A 161 -13.21 -11.58 -4.25
C ASN A 161 -14.11 -11.94 -3.07
N TRP A 162 -13.67 -12.82 -2.19
CA TRP A 162 -14.41 -13.24 -1.00
C TRP A 162 -14.71 -12.07 -0.05
N ILE A 163 -13.76 -11.18 0.21
CA ILE A 163 -13.95 -10.01 1.07
C ILE A 163 -14.52 -8.79 0.35
N LYS A 164 -14.82 -8.92 -0.94
CA LYS A 164 -15.32 -7.86 -1.83
C LYS A 164 -14.40 -6.62 -1.88
N VAL A 165 -13.11 -6.84 -1.90
CA VAL A 165 -12.09 -5.80 -2.07
C VAL A 165 -11.48 -5.92 -3.46
N SER A 166 -11.23 -4.79 -4.12
CA SER A 166 -10.41 -4.68 -5.32
C SER A 166 -9.12 -3.92 -4.99
N HIS A 167 -8.00 -4.30 -5.60
CA HIS A 167 -6.71 -3.63 -5.42
C HIS A 167 -6.72 -2.21 -6.01
N GLY A 168 -7.31 -2.08 -7.20
CA GLY A 168 -7.38 -0.80 -7.91
C GLY A 168 -6.18 -0.51 -8.81
N ASP A 169 -5.02 -1.16 -8.59
CA ASP A 169 -3.82 -1.11 -9.43
C ASP A 169 -3.02 -2.42 -9.36
N ALA A 170 -3.67 -3.57 -9.59
CA ALA A 170 -3.04 -4.89 -9.54
C ALA A 170 -2.19 -5.14 -10.80
N LYS A 171 -0.93 -4.72 -10.78
CA LYS A 171 0.09 -5.01 -11.79
C LYS A 171 1.25 -5.74 -11.11
N THR A 172 2.03 -6.52 -11.85
CA THR A 172 3.13 -7.34 -11.30
C THR A 172 4.11 -6.53 -10.46
N SER A 173 4.40 -5.29 -10.85
CA SER A 173 5.28 -4.39 -10.10
C SER A 173 4.74 -3.94 -8.72
N ASN A 174 3.47 -4.23 -8.38
CA ASN A 174 2.87 -3.94 -7.08
C ASN A 174 2.79 -5.18 -6.18
N PHE A 175 3.55 -6.21 -6.51
CA PHE A 175 3.68 -7.43 -5.72
C PHE A 175 5.14 -7.81 -5.53
N PHE A 176 5.44 -8.36 -4.37
CA PHE A 176 6.66 -9.09 -4.09
C PHE A 176 6.36 -10.57 -3.89
N ILE A 177 7.35 -11.40 -4.15
CA ILE A 177 7.28 -12.82 -3.87
C ILE A 177 8.51 -13.25 -3.06
N ASN A 178 8.29 -14.04 -2.02
CA ASN A 178 9.34 -14.63 -1.19
C ASN A 178 8.93 -16.05 -0.77
N GLN A 179 9.77 -16.69 0.05
CA GLN A 179 9.48 -18.04 0.56
C GLN A 179 8.13 -18.15 1.28
N LYS A 180 7.73 -17.08 1.99
CA LYS A 180 6.48 -17.04 2.77
C LYS A 180 5.24 -16.76 1.91
N GLY A 181 5.37 -16.35 0.63
CA GLY A 181 4.23 -16.14 -0.27
C GLY A 181 4.28 -14.87 -1.10
N LEU A 182 3.12 -14.51 -1.63
CA LEU A 182 2.88 -13.27 -2.36
C LEU A 182 2.57 -12.14 -1.36
N VAL A 183 3.22 -11.00 -1.51
CA VAL A 183 3.03 -9.79 -0.69
C VAL A 183 2.56 -8.67 -1.61
N THR A 184 1.46 -8.02 -1.30
CA THR A 184 0.94 -6.88 -2.06
C THR A 184 1.22 -5.57 -1.36
N PHE A 185 1.38 -4.49 -2.14
CA PHE A 185 1.56 -3.13 -1.63
C PHE A 185 0.88 -2.12 -2.56
N ASP A 186 1.01 -0.82 -2.28
CA ASP A 186 0.36 0.28 -3.00
C ASP A 186 -1.19 0.19 -3.00
N LEU A 187 -1.75 0.11 -1.79
CA LEU A 187 -3.17 -0.13 -1.54
C LEU A 187 -4.02 1.16 -1.50
N ASP A 188 -3.48 2.31 -1.90
CA ASP A 188 -4.16 3.60 -1.81
C ASP A 188 -5.40 3.72 -2.73
N SER A 189 -5.43 2.94 -3.79
CA SER A 189 -6.57 2.82 -4.72
C SER A 189 -7.52 1.68 -4.37
N SER A 190 -7.19 0.86 -3.37
CA SER A 190 -7.98 -0.29 -2.97
C SER A 190 -9.32 0.13 -2.38
N LYS A 191 -10.36 -0.64 -2.70
CA LYS A 191 -11.73 -0.33 -2.26
C LYS A 191 -12.52 -1.59 -1.98
N ARG A 192 -13.23 -1.57 -0.85
CA ARG A 192 -14.28 -2.54 -0.55
C ARG A 192 -15.59 -2.07 -1.19
N ARG A 193 -16.31 -2.98 -1.86
CA ARG A 193 -17.59 -2.70 -2.53
C ARG A 193 -18.65 -3.66 -2.05
N LYS A 194 -19.73 -3.12 -1.47
CA LYS A 194 -20.85 -3.95 -0.97
C LYS A 194 -21.66 -4.59 -2.10
N LEU A 195 -21.87 -3.84 -3.20
CA LEU A 195 -22.68 -4.29 -4.33
C LEU A 195 -21.85 -5.16 -5.29
N ASN A 196 -22.32 -6.36 -5.56
CA ASN A 196 -21.61 -7.35 -6.39
C ASN A 196 -21.29 -6.82 -7.80
N PHE A 197 -22.20 -6.11 -8.45
CA PHE A 197 -21.97 -5.56 -9.78
C PHE A 197 -20.74 -4.67 -9.85
N PHE A 198 -20.62 -3.70 -8.94
CA PHE A 198 -19.46 -2.81 -8.90
C PHE A 198 -18.17 -3.54 -8.45
N HIS A 199 -18.31 -4.54 -7.59
CA HIS A 199 -17.18 -5.36 -7.19
C HIS A 199 -16.66 -6.20 -8.35
N ASN A 200 -17.53 -6.94 -9.03
CA ASN A 200 -17.16 -7.81 -10.15
C ASN A 200 -16.47 -7.02 -11.27
N ARG A 201 -17.00 -5.83 -11.60
CA ARG A 201 -16.35 -4.96 -12.59
C ARG A 201 -14.97 -4.49 -12.15
N ALA A 202 -14.77 -4.21 -10.87
CA ALA A 202 -13.49 -3.74 -10.34
C ALA A 202 -12.46 -4.87 -10.25
N ILE A 203 -12.85 -6.05 -9.79
CA ILE A 203 -11.95 -7.21 -9.71
C ILE A 203 -11.54 -7.70 -11.11
N SER A 204 -12.48 -7.66 -12.10
CA SER A 204 -12.15 -7.96 -13.50
C SER A 204 -11.11 -6.98 -14.06
N LYS A 205 -11.22 -5.69 -13.73
CA LYS A 205 -10.21 -4.71 -14.12
C LYS A 205 -8.83 -5.02 -13.49
N ASP A 206 -8.79 -5.46 -12.23
CA ASP A 206 -7.55 -5.84 -11.57
C ASP A 206 -6.93 -7.10 -12.19
N LYS A 207 -7.75 -8.12 -12.52
CA LYS A 207 -7.33 -9.31 -13.25
C LYS A 207 -6.74 -8.95 -14.63
N ASN A 208 -7.41 -8.07 -15.37
CA ASN A 208 -6.92 -7.62 -16.68
C ASN A 208 -5.60 -6.82 -16.56
N ARG A 209 -5.42 -6.02 -15.49
CA ARG A 209 -4.16 -5.28 -15.28
C ARG A 209 -2.98 -6.21 -15.02
N ILE A 210 -3.16 -7.23 -14.18
CA ILE A 210 -2.07 -8.17 -13.93
C ILE A 210 -1.74 -8.98 -15.17
N LEU A 211 -2.74 -9.43 -15.93
CA LEU A 211 -2.54 -10.10 -17.23
C LEU A 211 -1.78 -9.19 -18.19
N LYS A 212 -2.22 -7.94 -18.35
CA LYS A 212 -1.54 -6.97 -19.20
C LYS A 212 -0.08 -6.74 -18.80
N SER A 213 0.22 -6.76 -17.51
CA SER A 213 1.60 -6.61 -17.02
C SER A 213 2.48 -7.84 -17.30
N LEU A 214 1.89 -8.96 -17.76
CA LEU A 214 2.56 -10.21 -18.14
C LEU A 214 2.65 -10.41 -19.66
N GLU A 215 2.14 -9.49 -20.49
CA GLU A 215 2.13 -9.62 -21.96
C GLU A 215 3.52 -9.88 -22.59
N LYS A 216 4.59 -9.48 -21.90
CA LYS A 216 5.96 -9.73 -22.32
C LYS A 216 6.46 -11.16 -22.02
N ASN A 217 5.73 -11.94 -21.22
CA ASN A 217 6.05 -13.32 -20.86
C ASN A 217 4.86 -14.21 -21.20
N ASP A 218 4.84 -14.72 -22.43
CA ASP A 218 3.73 -15.51 -22.98
C ASP A 218 3.36 -16.71 -22.10
N GLN A 219 4.36 -17.39 -21.53
CA GLN A 219 4.13 -18.57 -20.71
C GLN A 219 3.41 -18.21 -19.40
N ALA A 220 3.86 -17.16 -18.72
CA ALA A 220 3.22 -16.68 -17.50
C ALA A 220 1.81 -16.14 -17.79
N TYR A 221 1.65 -15.39 -18.88
CA TYR A 221 0.35 -14.87 -19.33
C TYR A 221 -0.65 -16.00 -19.58
N LEU A 222 -0.32 -16.99 -20.42
CA LEU A 222 -1.20 -18.09 -20.78
C LEU A 222 -1.57 -18.96 -19.57
N LYS A 223 -0.60 -19.26 -18.69
CA LYS A 223 -0.88 -20.01 -17.46
C LYS A 223 -1.85 -19.28 -16.53
N LEU A 224 -1.66 -17.97 -16.35
CA LEU A 224 -2.51 -17.16 -15.46
C LEU A 224 -3.90 -16.92 -16.08
N ALA A 225 -4.00 -16.62 -17.37
CA ALA A 225 -5.25 -16.36 -18.06
C ALA A 225 -6.22 -17.55 -18.00
N ARG A 226 -5.71 -18.78 -17.95
CA ARG A 226 -6.53 -19.99 -17.78
C ARG A 226 -7.14 -20.16 -16.38
N ARG A 227 -6.61 -19.46 -15.37
CA ARG A 227 -7.00 -19.61 -13.95
C ARG A 227 -7.78 -18.43 -13.39
N LEU A 228 -7.74 -17.28 -14.04
CA LEU A 228 -8.44 -16.05 -13.61
C LEU A 228 -9.80 -15.89 -14.31
#